data_53dcdcb30781050aa9f987412a0fcb39
#
_entry.id   53dcdcb30781050aa9f987412a0fcb39
#
_cell.length_a   1.000
_cell.length_b   1.000
_cell.length_c   1.000
_cell.angle_alpha   90.00
_cell.angle_beta   90.00
_cell.angle_gamma   90.00
#
_symmetry.space_group_name_H-M   'P 1'
#
loop_
_entity.id
_entity.type
_entity.pdbx_description
1 polymer ?
#
loop_
_entity_poly.entity_id
_entity_poly.type
_entity_poly.pdbx_seq_one_letter_code
_entity_poly.pdbx_strand_id
1 'polypeptide(L)'
;REMMIARPDNLKHLIVYKHPDQNVPFWSQLTVDSDECALFFKDGVYQGWLPAGRHTLQTQNIPFLNNLVNKFTGGDVFIAEIYFVKTQPIRSIPFGGKLESMEDPILFEFVTPRLHGEFSMVIIDPVRFVIGYHGQAAGSNDNDVTVDWIKRLFFMSVKTVIGQMCAQTGRSLLNLGGMSAELSGRMVQSAPNLADIGVKILQIADFNINFS
;
A
#
# COMPACT_ATOMS: atom_id res chain seq x y z
N ARG A 1 -19.70 7.32 26.07
CA ARG A 1 -20.61 7.86 25.07
C ARG A 1 -20.30 7.26 23.70
N GLU A 2 -21.31 6.71 23.09
CA GLU A 2 -21.19 6.05 21.79
C GLU A 2 -20.83 7.06 20.70
N MET A 3 -20.08 6.62 19.69
CA MET A 3 -19.80 7.41 18.49
C MET A 3 -20.02 6.57 17.24
N MET A 4 -20.21 7.29 16.14
CA MET A 4 -20.29 6.68 14.82
C MET A 4 -18.93 6.84 14.14
N ILE A 5 -18.29 5.71 13.81
CA ILE A 5 -16.95 5.71 13.23
C ILE A 5 -17.04 5.17 11.82
N ALA A 6 -16.64 5.99 10.86
CA ALA A 6 -16.58 5.62 9.47
C ALA A 6 -15.61 6.55 8.76
N ARG A 7 -15.12 6.12 7.60
CA ARG A 7 -14.38 7.03 6.74
C ARG A 7 -15.34 8.13 6.27
N PRO A 8 -14.98 9.41 6.41
CA PRO A 8 -15.82 10.51 5.91
C PRO A 8 -16.01 10.43 4.39
N ASP A 9 -17.18 10.87 3.91
CA ASP A 9 -17.52 10.78 2.48
C ASP A 9 -16.54 11.57 1.59
N ASN A 10 -16.06 12.71 2.07
CA ASN A 10 -15.08 13.51 1.33
C ASN A 10 -13.66 12.88 1.31
N LEU A 11 -13.44 11.83 2.06
CA LEU A 11 -12.14 11.12 2.13
C LEU A 11 -12.22 9.68 1.60
N LYS A 12 -13.30 9.33 0.88
CA LYS A 12 -13.49 8.00 0.29
C LYS A 12 -12.45 7.65 -0.79
N HIS A 13 -11.79 8.64 -1.35
CA HIS A 13 -10.76 8.47 -2.37
C HIS A 13 -9.39 8.06 -1.80
N LEU A 14 -9.18 8.21 -0.50
CA LEU A 14 -7.90 7.87 0.13
C LEU A 14 -7.65 6.37 0.13
N ILE A 15 -6.42 5.98 -0.11
CA ILE A 15 -5.99 4.57 -0.03
C ILE A 15 -6.02 4.11 1.42
N VAL A 16 -5.51 4.94 2.33
CA VAL A 16 -5.52 4.72 3.78
C VAL A 16 -6.11 5.93 4.46
N TYR A 17 -7.01 5.69 5.40
CA TYR A 17 -7.54 6.73 6.26
C TYR A 17 -7.38 6.30 7.71
N LYS A 18 -6.72 7.12 8.53
CA LYS A 18 -6.59 6.90 9.96
C LYS A 18 -7.67 7.68 10.71
N HIS A 19 -8.48 6.99 11.50
CA HIS A 19 -9.45 7.64 12.38
C HIS A 19 -8.73 8.54 13.38
N PRO A 20 -9.17 9.81 13.57
CA PRO A 20 -8.42 10.78 14.37
C PRO A 20 -8.42 10.50 15.88
N ASP A 21 -9.47 9.86 16.40
CA ASP A 21 -9.59 9.59 17.83
C ASP A 21 -9.06 8.21 18.19
N GLN A 22 -8.16 8.16 19.17
CA GLN A 22 -7.67 6.90 19.72
C GLN A 22 -8.52 6.38 20.87
N ASN A 23 -9.33 7.24 21.51
CA ASN A 23 -10.22 6.86 22.59
C ASN A 23 -11.60 6.57 22.00
N VAL A 24 -11.97 5.30 22.02
CA VAL A 24 -13.19 4.80 21.36
C VAL A 24 -14.12 4.26 22.45
N PRO A 25 -15.28 4.92 22.70
CA PRO A 25 -16.23 4.42 23.68
C PRO A 25 -16.78 3.05 23.30
N PHE A 26 -17.06 2.23 24.30
CA PHE A 26 -17.77 0.97 24.11
C PHE A 26 -19.11 1.23 23.42
N TRP A 27 -19.58 0.27 22.64
CA TRP A 27 -20.84 0.32 21.89
C TRP A 27 -20.84 1.31 20.74
N SER A 28 -19.70 1.93 20.42
CA SER A 28 -19.56 2.71 19.20
C SER A 28 -19.84 1.85 17.97
N GLN A 29 -20.41 2.46 16.95
CA GLN A 29 -20.73 1.78 15.68
C GLN A 29 -19.63 2.08 14.67
N LEU A 30 -19.01 1.03 14.15
CA LEU A 30 -18.00 1.12 13.09
C LEU A 30 -18.61 0.65 11.79
N THR A 31 -18.59 1.50 10.77
CA THR A 31 -19.02 1.13 9.43
C THR A 31 -17.82 1.02 8.51
N VAL A 32 -17.62 -0.14 7.92
CA VAL A 32 -16.56 -0.42 6.96
C VAL A 32 -17.21 -0.63 5.60
N ASP A 33 -16.82 0.18 4.62
CA ASP A 33 -17.40 0.12 3.27
C ASP A 33 -17.00 -1.19 2.56
N SER A 34 -17.72 -1.51 1.49
CA SER A 34 -17.51 -2.76 0.74
C SER A 34 -16.13 -2.86 0.07
N ASP A 35 -15.45 -1.73 -0.13
CA ASP A 35 -14.15 -1.64 -0.80
C ASP A 35 -12.97 -1.48 0.16
N GLU A 36 -13.19 -1.71 1.46
CA GLU A 36 -12.15 -1.48 2.47
C GLU A 36 -12.25 -2.50 3.60
N CYS A 37 -11.24 -2.48 4.47
CA CYS A 37 -11.26 -3.13 5.78
C CYS A 37 -10.79 -2.15 6.84
N ALA A 38 -11.04 -2.47 8.10
CA ALA A 38 -10.56 -1.69 9.25
C ALA A 38 -9.53 -2.49 10.03
N LEU A 39 -8.41 -1.86 10.35
CA LEU A 39 -7.32 -2.45 11.14
C LEU A 39 -7.17 -1.72 12.46
N PHE A 40 -6.97 -2.49 13.53
CA PHE A 40 -6.78 -1.96 14.87
C PHE A 40 -5.33 -2.16 15.31
N PHE A 41 -4.69 -1.07 15.70
CA PHE A 41 -3.33 -1.06 16.23
C PHE A 41 -3.32 -0.41 17.61
N LYS A 42 -2.40 -0.85 18.45
CA LYS A 42 -2.12 -0.21 19.74
C LYS A 42 -0.60 -0.13 19.91
N ASP A 43 -0.10 1.09 20.15
CA ASP A 43 1.34 1.34 20.30
C ASP A 43 2.17 0.73 19.16
N GLY A 44 1.66 0.87 17.92
CA GLY A 44 2.31 0.37 16.72
C GLY A 44 2.17 -1.14 16.49
N VAL A 45 1.45 -1.86 17.36
CA VAL A 45 1.28 -3.31 17.26
C VAL A 45 -0.12 -3.65 16.75
N TYR A 46 -0.17 -4.49 15.72
CA TYR A 46 -1.44 -4.97 15.17
C TYR A 46 -2.22 -5.78 16.20
N GLN A 47 -3.51 -5.50 16.32
CA GLN A 47 -4.39 -6.16 17.29
C GLN A 47 -5.49 -6.99 16.65
N GLY A 48 -5.97 -6.60 15.48
CA GLY A 48 -7.04 -7.29 14.80
C GLY A 48 -7.64 -6.46 13.67
N TRP A 49 -8.53 -7.06 12.91
CA TRP A 49 -9.16 -6.40 11.76
C TRP A 49 -10.65 -6.73 11.68
N LEU A 50 -11.40 -5.87 11.02
CA LEU A 50 -12.81 -6.07 10.73
C LEU A 50 -13.09 -5.92 9.24
N PRO A 51 -13.87 -6.85 8.67
CA PRO A 51 -14.24 -6.79 7.26
C PRO A 51 -15.29 -5.72 6.98
N ALA A 52 -15.65 -5.56 5.72
CA ALA A 52 -16.77 -4.71 5.31
C ALA A 52 -18.04 -5.07 6.09
N GLY A 53 -18.79 -4.04 6.46
CA GLY A 53 -20.03 -4.19 7.21
C GLY A 53 -20.13 -3.19 8.36
N ARG A 54 -21.21 -3.33 9.12
CA ARG A 54 -21.45 -2.54 10.32
C ARG A 54 -21.13 -3.37 11.56
N HIS A 55 -20.31 -2.84 12.44
CA HIS A 55 -19.81 -3.52 13.63
C HIS A 55 -20.12 -2.70 14.87
N THR A 56 -20.70 -3.33 15.87
CA THR A 56 -20.83 -2.76 17.21
C THR A 56 -19.58 -3.12 18.00
N LEU A 57 -18.84 -2.11 18.46
CA LEU A 57 -17.58 -2.31 19.15
C LEU A 57 -17.81 -2.69 20.60
N GLN A 58 -17.75 -3.98 20.88
CA GLN A 58 -17.86 -4.54 22.21
C GLN A 58 -17.12 -5.88 22.28
N THR A 59 -16.64 -6.22 23.47
CA THR A 59 -15.73 -7.35 23.66
C THR A 59 -16.35 -8.72 23.43
N GLN A 60 -17.67 -8.84 23.58
CA GLN A 60 -18.35 -10.12 23.38
C GLN A 60 -18.43 -10.48 21.90
N ASN A 61 -18.67 -9.50 21.02
CA ASN A 61 -18.74 -9.71 19.58
C ASN A 61 -17.36 -9.75 18.93
N ILE A 62 -16.41 -8.98 19.47
CA ILE A 62 -15.09 -8.79 18.90
C ILE A 62 -14.05 -9.04 19.98
N PRO A 63 -13.64 -10.30 20.16
CA PRO A 63 -12.79 -10.68 21.30
C PRO A 63 -11.44 -9.96 21.39
N PHE A 64 -10.81 -9.59 20.25
CA PHE A 64 -9.54 -8.89 20.31
C PHE A 64 -9.63 -7.52 20.98
N LEU A 65 -10.83 -6.93 21.07
CA LEU A 65 -11.03 -5.65 21.76
C LEU A 65 -10.71 -5.74 23.25
N ASN A 66 -10.71 -6.92 23.85
CA ASN A 66 -10.30 -7.09 25.25
C ASN A 66 -8.88 -6.58 25.52
N ASN A 67 -8.00 -6.69 24.54
CA ASN A 67 -6.61 -6.23 24.66
C ASN A 67 -6.49 -4.71 24.57
N LEU A 68 -7.57 -4.02 24.20
CA LEU A 68 -7.60 -2.58 23.93
C LEU A 68 -8.34 -1.79 25.00
N VAL A 69 -8.94 -2.48 25.98
CA VAL A 69 -9.71 -1.83 27.04
C VAL A 69 -8.80 -0.95 27.87
N ASN A 70 -9.20 0.33 28.05
CA ASN A 70 -8.50 1.24 28.94
C ASN A 70 -9.04 1.10 30.36
N LYS A 71 -8.32 0.40 31.21
CA LYS A 71 -8.71 0.15 32.60
C LYS A 71 -8.66 1.39 33.46
N PHE A 72 -7.91 2.41 33.06
CA PHE A 72 -7.79 3.66 33.81
C PHE A 72 -9.04 4.53 33.73
N THR A 73 -9.90 4.31 32.73
CA THR A 73 -11.15 5.04 32.55
C THR A 73 -12.39 4.28 33.02
N GLY A 74 -12.20 3.26 33.84
CA GLY A 74 -13.32 2.43 34.31
C GLY A 74 -13.69 1.28 33.40
N GLY A 75 -12.93 1.07 32.30
CA GLY A 75 -13.11 -0.06 31.39
C GLY A 75 -14.20 0.12 30.32
N ASP A 76 -14.64 1.36 30.09
CA ASP A 76 -15.69 1.69 29.10
C ASP A 76 -15.18 2.40 27.87
N VAL A 77 -13.86 2.45 27.68
CA VAL A 77 -13.20 3.04 26.52
C VAL A 77 -12.13 2.09 25.99
N PHE A 78 -12.08 1.93 24.69
CA PHE A 78 -10.97 1.28 24.00
C PHE A 78 -9.91 2.32 23.61
N ILE A 79 -8.63 1.94 23.67
CA ILE A 79 -7.55 2.74 23.13
C ILE A 79 -7.01 2.00 21.89
N ALA A 80 -7.19 2.57 20.72
CA ALA A 80 -6.73 1.98 19.48
C ALA A 80 -6.54 3.01 18.38
N GLU A 81 -5.57 2.78 17.52
CA GLU A 81 -5.48 3.44 16.23
C GLU A 81 -6.25 2.60 15.21
N ILE A 82 -7.22 3.21 14.52
CA ILE A 82 -8.07 2.54 13.55
C ILE A 82 -7.73 3.05 12.15
N TYR A 83 -7.32 2.13 11.27
CA TYR A 83 -7.00 2.42 9.88
C TYR A 83 -8.00 1.78 8.97
N PHE A 84 -8.54 2.57 8.04
CA PHE A 84 -9.37 2.09 6.94
C PHE A 84 -8.47 1.96 5.70
N VAL A 85 -8.39 0.78 5.13
CA VAL A 85 -7.49 0.48 4.01
C VAL A 85 -8.31 -0.07 2.85
N LYS A 86 -8.08 0.45 1.65
CA LYS A 86 -8.71 -0.04 0.43
C LYS A 86 -8.28 -1.48 0.16
N THR A 87 -9.26 -2.34 -0.14
CA THR A 87 -9.03 -3.75 -0.48
C THR A 87 -9.37 -4.08 -1.93
N GLN A 88 -10.04 -3.16 -2.62
CA GLN A 88 -10.36 -3.31 -4.04
C GLN A 88 -9.21 -2.79 -4.91
N PRO A 89 -9.12 -3.21 -6.18
CA PRO A 89 -8.10 -2.71 -7.08
C PRO A 89 -8.12 -1.19 -7.21
N ILE A 90 -6.94 -0.60 -7.17
CA ILE A 90 -6.72 0.82 -7.44
C ILE A 90 -6.12 0.91 -8.82
N ARG A 91 -6.84 1.54 -9.76
CA ARG A 91 -6.54 1.48 -11.18
C ARG A 91 -5.90 2.75 -11.69
N SER A 92 -5.12 2.59 -12.76
CA SER A 92 -4.60 3.68 -13.58
C SER A 92 -3.82 4.73 -12.79
N ILE A 93 -2.90 4.27 -11.95
CA ILE A 93 -1.97 5.16 -11.25
C ILE A 93 -0.89 5.58 -12.26
N PRO A 94 -0.84 6.85 -12.66
CA PRO A 94 0.17 7.29 -13.61
C PRO A 94 1.55 7.31 -12.95
N PHE A 95 2.56 6.91 -13.71
CA PHE A 95 3.94 7.02 -13.29
C PHE A 95 4.81 7.52 -14.43
N GLY A 96 5.86 8.22 -14.06
CA GLY A 96 6.84 8.70 -15.01
C GLY A 96 8.07 9.21 -14.27
N GLY A 97 9.24 8.94 -14.80
CA GLY A 97 10.47 9.40 -14.20
C GLY A 97 11.68 8.62 -14.63
N LYS A 98 12.81 8.99 -14.05
CA LYS A 98 14.08 8.33 -14.26
C LYS A 98 14.34 7.34 -13.13
N LEU A 99 14.88 6.18 -13.50
CA LEU A 99 15.56 5.33 -12.52
C LEU A 99 16.97 5.87 -12.26
N GLU A 100 17.62 5.37 -11.22
CA GLU A 100 19.05 5.59 -11.05
C GLU A 100 19.82 5.00 -12.23
N SER A 101 20.95 5.63 -12.58
CA SER A 101 21.83 5.12 -13.61
C SER A 101 22.30 3.70 -13.27
N MET A 102 22.30 2.84 -14.28
CA MET A 102 22.67 1.43 -14.16
C MET A 102 23.81 1.14 -15.13
N GLU A 103 24.76 0.31 -14.70
CA GLU A 103 25.82 -0.14 -15.58
C GLU A 103 25.28 -1.20 -16.54
N ASP A 104 25.49 -0.98 -17.84
CA ASP A 104 25.15 -1.97 -18.86
C ASP A 104 26.11 -3.15 -18.75
N PRO A 105 25.60 -4.40 -18.61
CA PRO A 105 26.45 -5.57 -18.40
C PRO A 105 27.28 -5.97 -19.64
N ILE A 106 26.91 -5.46 -20.81
CA ILE A 106 27.62 -5.76 -22.07
C ILE A 106 28.56 -4.64 -22.48
N LEU A 107 28.07 -3.40 -22.42
CA LEU A 107 28.83 -2.23 -22.87
C LEU A 107 29.72 -1.63 -21.77
N PHE A 108 29.47 -1.99 -20.50
CA PHE A 108 30.15 -1.44 -19.32
C PHE A 108 30.04 0.07 -19.22
N GLU A 109 28.99 0.64 -19.78
CA GLU A 109 28.63 2.06 -19.70
C GLU A 109 27.43 2.23 -18.80
N PHE A 110 27.33 3.41 -18.15
CA PHE A 110 26.17 3.76 -17.35
C PHE A 110 25.08 4.34 -18.23
N VAL A 111 23.87 3.82 -18.09
CA VAL A 111 22.68 4.31 -18.78
C VAL A 111 21.60 4.65 -17.75
N THR A 112 20.78 5.63 -18.08
CA THR A 112 19.68 6.09 -17.22
C THR A 112 18.35 5.69 -17.84
N PRO A 113 17.65 4.69 -17.29
CA PRO A 113 16.32 4.33 -17.79
C PRO A 113 15.29 5.42 -17.45
N ARG A 114 14.44 5.74 -18.41
CA ARG A 114 13.29 6.61 -18.23
C ARG A 114 12.04 5.81 -18.51
N LEU A 115 11.10 5.86 -17.58
CA LEU A 115 9.86 5.09 -17.65
C LEU A 115 8.66 6.02 -17.64
N HIS A 116 7.60 5.62 -18.34
CA HIS A 116 6.29 6.21 -18.14
C HIS A 116 5.21 5.17 -18.45
N GLY A 117 4.03 5.40 -17.90
CA GLY A 117 2.87 4.55 -18.09
C GLY A 117 1.90 4.69 -16.95
N GLU A 118 1.05 3.69 -16.81
CA GLU A 118 0.07 3.57 -15.71
C GLU A 118 0.13 2.17 -15.14
N PHE A 119 -0.01 2.04 -13.84
CA PHE A 119 -0.16 0.72 -13.23
C PHE A 119 -1.43 0.65 -12.37
N SER A 120 -1.96 -0.56 -12.27
CA SER A 120 -3.07 -0.88 -11.38
C SER A 120 -2.57 -1.86 -10.33
N MET A 121 -3.01 -1.68 -9.11
CA MET A 121 -2.55 -2.47 -7.98
C MET A 121 -3.70 -2.87 -7.07
N VAL A 122 -3.43 -3.82 -6.18
CA VAL A 122 -4.32 -4.17 -5.08
C VAL A 122 -3.50 -4.41 -3.82
N ILE A 123 -4.02 -3.98 -2.69
CA ILE A 123 -3.42 -4.28 -1.39
C ILE A 123 -3.94 -5.66 -0.97
N ILE A 124 -3.07 -6.66 -1.00
CA ILE A 124 -3.40 -8.04 -0.65
C ILE A 124 -3.11 -8.36 0.81
N ASP A 125 -2.27 -7.56 1.46
CA ASP A 125 -1.96 -7.70 2.89
C ASP A 125 -2.03 -6.32 3.55
N PRO A 126 -3.23 -5.92 4.01
CA PRO A 126 -3.43 -4.60 4.61
C PRO A 126 -2.58 -4.35 5.86
N VAL A 127 -2.32 -5.39 6.65
CA VAL A 127 -1.50 -5.27 7.87
C VAL A 127 -0.08 -4.88 7.51
N ARG A 128 0.51 -5.59 6.56
CA ARG A 128 1.86 -5.30 6.07
C ARG A 128 1.95 -3.91 5.45
N PHE A 129 0.90 -3.51 4.74
CA PHE A 129 0.81 -2.19 4.14
C PHE A 129 0.83 -1.08 5.18
N VAL A 130 0.02 -1.19 6.22
CA VAL A 130 -0.05 -0.17 7.28
C VAL A 130 1.26 -0.12 8.08
N ILE A 131 1.87 -1.26 8.37
CA ILE A 131 3.16 -1.30 9.08
C ILE A 131 4.23 -0.54 8.26
N GLY A 132 4.31 -0.76 6.96
CA GLY A 132 5.21 -0.01 6.09
C GLY A 132 4.86 1.47 5.98
N TYR A 133 3.56 1.78 5.90
CA TYR A 133 3.03 3.14 5.82
C TYR A 133 3.38 3.99 7.05
N HIS A 134 3.33 3.41 8.25
CA HIS A 134 3.65 4.11 9.49
C HIS A 134 5.00 4.82 9.48
N GLY A 135 6.01 4.16 8.92
CA GLY A 135 7.35 4.71 8.85
C GLY A 135 7.51 5.82 7.81
N GLN A 136 6.56 5.96 6.87
CA GLN A 136 6.70 6.85 5.71
C GLN A 136 5.72 8.01 5.71
N ALA A 137 4.46 7.77 6.12
CA ALA A 137 3.38 8.74 5.97
C ALA A 137 2.43 8.76 7.18
N ALA A 138 2.92 8.37 8.35
CA ALA A 138 2.12 8.29 9.57
C ALA A 138 1.41 9.61 9.86
N GLY A 139 0.09 9.53 10.07
CA GLY A 139 -0.74 10.69 10.38
C GLY A 139 -1.13 11.54 9.18
N SER A 140 -0.66 11.22 7.99
CA SER A 140 -1.06 11.93 6.77
C SER A 140 -2.36 11.36 6.19
N ASN A 141 -3.30 12.25 5.86
CA ASN A 141 -4.49 11.92 5.08
C ASN A 141 -4.35 12.47 3.65
N ASP A 142 -3.16 12.36 3.08
CA ASP A 142 -2.84 12.86 1.75
C ASP A 142 -2.50 11.68 0.83
N ASN A 143 -3.35 11.47 -0.17
CA ASN A 143 -3.16 10.40 -1.15
C ASN A 143 -1.86 10.58 -1.95
N ASP A 144 -1.44 11.82 -2.22
CA ASP A 144 -0.22 12.08 -2.98
C ASP A 144 1.01 11.56 -2.25
N VAL A 145 1.06 11.71 -0.93
CA VAL A 145 2.15 11.17 -0.10
C VAL A 145 2.17 9.63 -0.18
N THR A 146 1.00 9.01 -0.07
CA THR A 146 0.88 7.55 -0.15
C THR A 146 1.26 7.04 -1.53
N VAL A 147 0.75 7.67 -2.58
CA VAL A 147 1.04 7.29 -3.97
C VAL A 147 2.52 7.49 -4.30
N ASP A 148 3.14 8.59 -3.86
CA ASP A 148 4.57 8.83 -4.09
C ASP A 148 5.44 7.77 -3.42
N TRP A 149 5.08 7.35 -2.21
CA TRP A 149 5.76 6.26 -1.53
C TRP A 149 5.65 4.95 -2.32
N ILE A 150 4.45 4.61 -2.78
CA ILE A 150 4.24 3.41 -3.60
C ILE A 150 5.02 3.49 -4.91
N LYS A 151 5.05 4.65 -5.57
CA LYS A 151 5.81 4.85 -6.81
C LYS A 151 7.31 4.64 -6.62
N ARG A 152 7.87 5.11 -5.51
CA ARG A 152 9.28 4.86 -5.21
C ARG A 152 9.59 3.38 -5.14
N LEU A 153 8.73 2.62 -4.44
CA LEU A 153 8.89 1.17 -4.34
C LEU A 153 8.64 0.46 -5.68
N PHE A 154 7.73 0.99 -6.49
CA PHE A 154 7.50 0.52 -7.84
C PHE A 154 8.77 0.68 -8.70
N PHE A 155 9.39 1.84 -8.70
CA PHE A 155 10.64 2.06 -9.43
C PHE A 155 11.77 1.17 -8.94
N MET A 156 11.90 0.97 -7.64
CA MET A 156 12.88 0.04 -7.07
C MET A 156 12.67 -1.39 -7.57
N SER A 157 11.42 -1.83 -7.63
CA SER A 157 11.06 -3.15 -8.18
C SER A 157 11.38 -3.25 -9.67
N VAL A 158 11.11 -2.21 -10.45
CA VAL A 158 11.46 -2.17 -11.88
C VAL A 158 12.97 -2.32 -12.05
N LYS A 159 13.76 -1.58 -11.28
CA LYS A 159 15.22 -1.68 -11.32
C LYS A 159 15.70 -3.11 -11.04
N THR A 160 15.14 -3.74 -10.02
CA THR A 160 15.48 -5.12 -9.65
C THR A 160 15.14 -6.09 -10.79
N VAL A 161 13.94 -5.96 -11.37
CA VAL A 161 13.48 -6.83 -12.46
C VAL A 161 14.33 -6.64 -13.73
N ILE A 162 14.68 -5.40 -14.07
CA ILE A 162 15.59 -5.12 -15.21
C ILE A 162 16.93 -5.83 -14.99
N GLY A 163 17.51 -5.70 -13.79
CA GLY A 163 18.77 -6.37 -13.46
C GLY A 163 18.68 -7.89 -13.61
N GLN A 164 17.59 -8.49 -13.16
CA GLN A 164 17.35 -9.93 -13.32
C GLN A 164 17.20 -10.34 -14.79
N MET A 165 16.48 -9.55 -15.57
CA MET A 165 16.32 -9.81 -17.00
C MET A 165 17.67 -9.78 -17.73
N CYS A 166 18.50 -8.78 -17.45
CA CYS A 166 19.84 -8.67 -18.04
C CYS A 166 20.71 -9.85 -17.65
N ALA A 167 20.70 -10.25 -16.38
CA ALA A 167 21.49 -11.39 -15.90
C ALA A 167 21.07 -12.71 -16.53
N GLN A 168 19.76 -12.92 -16.73
CA GLN A 168 19.22 -14.17 -17.30
C GLN A 168 19.41 -14.26 -18.81
N THR A 169 19.29 -13.13 -19.54
CA THR A 169 19.31 -13.11 -21.00
C THR A 169 20.69 -12.76 -21.57
N GLY A 170 21.59 -12.21 -20.77
CA GLY A 170 22.89 -11.70 -21.22
C GLY A 170 22.77 -10.52 -22.19
N ARG A 171 21.65 -9.80 -22.18
CA ARG A 171 21.39 -8.67 -23.08
C ARG A 171 21.83 -7.35 -22.49
N SER A 172 22.22 -6.43 -23.37
CA SER A 172 22.42 -5.02 -23.02
C SER A 172 21.12 -4.37 -22.56
N LEU A 173 21.22 -3.41 -21.65
CA LEU A 173 20.08 -2.57 -21.21
C LEU A 173 19.41 -1.86 -22.41
N LEU A 174 20.19 -1.48 -23.43
CA LEU A 174 19.67 -0.81 -24.62
C LEU A 174 18.68 -1.68 -25.42
N ASN A 175 18.80 -2.99 -25.31
CA ASN A 175 17.91 -3.93 -26.00
C ASN A 175 16.59 -4.13 -25.27
N LEU A 176 16.45 -3.66 -24.01
CA LEU A 176 15.22 -3.80 -23.26
C LEU A 176 14.15 -2.80 -23.68
N GLY A 177 14.49 -1.76 -24.43
CA GLY A 177 13.52 -0.78 -24.93
C GLY A 177 12.38 -1.40 -25.73
N GLY A 178 12.64 -2.50 -26.46
CA GLY A 178 11.62 -3.26 -27.19
C GLY A 178 10.95 -4.36 -26.38
N MET A 179 11.25 -4.50 -25.09
CA MET A 179 10.78 -5.60 -24.25
C MET A 179 9.83 -5.12 -23.14
N SER A 180 9.09 -4.06 -23.40
CA SER A 180 8.16 -3.48 -22.42
C SER A 180 7.12 -4.49 -21.96
N ALA A 181 6.60 -5.32 -22.87
CA ALA A 181 5.60 -6.33 -22.54
C ALA A 181 6.17 -7.42 -21.60
N GLU A 182 7.42 -7.86 -21.84
CA GLU A 182 8.07 -8.84 -20.99
C GLU A 182 8.35 -8.26 -19.60
N LEU A 183 8.85 -7.03 -19.53
CA LEU A 183 9.09 -6.35 -18.27
C LEU A 183 7.78 -6.16 -17.48
N SER A 184 6.71 -5.74 -18.14
CA SER A 184 5.38 -5.64 -17.54
C SER A 184 4.90 -6.97 -16.98
N GLY A 185 5.03 -8.05 -17.76
CA GLY A 185 4.64 -9.39 -17.34
C GLY A 185 5.42 -9.86 -16.11
N ARG A 186 6.72 -9.59 -16.06
CA ARG A 186 7.54 -9.95 -14.89
C ARG A 186 7.15 -9.13 -13.66
N MET A 187 6.83 -7.85 -13.82
CA MET A 187 6.37 -6.99 -12.72
C MET A 187 5.04 -7.47 -12.14
N VAL A 188 4.13 -7.95 -12.99
CA VAL A 188 2.86 -8.53 -12.54
C VAL A 188 3.10 -9.82 -11.74
N GLN A 189 4.05 -10.65 -12.16
CA GLN A 189 4.40 -11.89 -11.45
C GLN A 189 5.14 -11.60 -10.14
N SER A 190 6.04 -10.63 -10.13
CA SER A 190 6.87 -10.33 -8.97
C SER A 190 7.35 -8.89 -8.99
N ALA A 191 6.87 -8.11 -8.05
CA ALA A 191 7.36 -6.77 -7.76
C ALA A 191 7.84 -6.77 -6.30
N PRO A 192 9.11 -7.17 -6.05
CA PRO A 192 9.56 -7.56 -4.71
C PRO A 192 9.44 -6.45 -3.67
N ASN A 193 9.76 -5.21 -4.02
CA ASN A 193 9.66 -4.10 -3.08
C ASN A 193 8.20 -3.75 -2.74
N LEU A 194 7.27 -4.00 -3.65
CA LEU A 194 5.84 -3.82 -3.40
C LEU A 194 5.26 -5.02 -2.64
N ALA A 195 5.73 -6.22 -2.91
CA ALA A 195 5.33 -7.41 -2.16
C ALA A 195 5.67 -7.28 -0.68
N ASP A 196 6.79 -6.64 -0.35
CA ASP A 196 7.22 -6.40 1.02
C ASP A 196 6.23 -5.55 1.82
N ILE A 197 5.45 -4.71 1.15
CA ILE A 197 4.41 -3.90 1.77
C ILE A 197 2.99 -4.43 1.47
N GLY A 198 2.87 -5.67 1.05
CA GLY A 198 1.57 -6.30 0.81
C GLY A 198 0.82 -5.79 -0.42
N VAL A 199 1.52 -5.26 -1.41
CA VAL A 199 0.94 -4.73 -2.66
C VAL A 199 1.27 -5.65 -3.83
N LYS A 200 0.27 -5.90 -4.66
CA LYS A 200 0.42 -6.67 -5.90
C LYS A 200 0.09 -5.79 -7.10
N ILE A 201 0.93 -5.84 -8.12
CA ILE A 201 0.65 -5.21 -9.41
C ILE A 201 -0.28 -6.11 -10.20
N LEU A 202 -1.38 -5.54 -10.70
CA LEU A 202 -2.37 -6.25 -11.50
C LEU A 202 -2.13 -6.07 -13.00
N GLN A 203 -1.73 -4.86 -13.40
CA GLN A 203 -1.57 -4.50 -14.79
C GLN A 203 -0.66 -3.29 -14.92
N ILE A 204 0.12 -3.24 -16.00
CA ILE A 204 0.84 -2.05 -16.42
C ILE A 204 0.38 -1.72 -17.84
N ALA A 205 -0.13 -0.50 -18.04
CA ALA A 205 -0.65 -0.04 -19.31
C ALA A 205 0.18 1.13 -19.85
N ASP A 206 0.19 1.29 -21.16
CA ASP A 206 0.88 2.38 -21.86
C ASP A 206 2.36 2.50 -21.46
N PHE A 207 2.97 1.38 -21.19
CA PHE A 207 4.34 1.32 -20.69
C PHE A 207 5.33 1.62 -21.81
N ASN A 208 6.20 2.58 -21.52
CA ASN A 208 7.33 2.90 -22.39
C ASN A 208 8.59 3.05 -21.56
N ILE A 209 9.70 2.50 -22.06
CA ILE A 209 11.02 2.61 -21.44
C ILE A 209 12.03 3.10 -22.46
N ASN A 210 12.75 4.16 -22.11
CA ASN A 210 13.83 4.76 -22.91
C ASN A 210 15.10 4.80 -22.09
N PHE A 211 16.23 4.75 -22.77
CA PHE A 211 17.55 4.86 -22.15
C PHE A 211 18.30 6.06 -22.72
N SER A 212 19.01 6.74 -21.85
CA SER A 212 19.84 7.89 -22.24
C SER A 212 21.26 7.81 -21.67
#